data_595d6f5171bb2ec2a1939a338f53a22d
#
_entry.id   595d6f5171bb2ec2a1939a338f53a22d
#
_cell.length_a   1.000
_cell.length_b   1.000
_cell.length_c   1.000
_cell.angle_alpha   90.00
_cell.angle_beta   90.00
_cell.angle_gamma   90.00
#
_symmetry.space_group_name_H-M   'P 1'
#
loop_
_entity.id
_entity.type
_entity.pdbx_description
1 polymer ?
#
loop_
_entity_poly.entity_id
_entity_poly.type
_entity_poly.pdbx_seq_one_letter_code
_entity_poly.pdbx_strand_id
1 'polypeptide(L)'
;MVPDRVRAVKEGWRRASNERWLRVRRWLVERMLDYLMGPLPLYERRVRNDLGALLASVRKADVILVEGDQRVSAIIRYLTQSSWSHAALYIGDELLRRGGAQAEWALQHFGEDARHLVVEALPRGVVASPLAKYVDFNLRVCRPHKLRAEHNRRIMDEAVAAIGWRYDLRNVFDLARYLIPVRLVPPRWRAGALHFGSGQPTEVICSSLIAHLFTRVRFPILPLLEEGRAPAPAPTSPRPGVALVRRVFGQPDAAHYTGFFRMRHPTLITPRDFDLSPYFEIVKLNGLQDRQFDYRSIRWA
;
A
#
# COMPACT_ATOMS: atom_id res chain seq x y z
N MET A 1 -5.69 -54.04 -17.73
CA MET A 1 -5.11 -53.09 -18.71
C MET A 1 -6.22 -52.19 -19.19
N VAL A 2 -6.30 -50.91 -18.70
CA VAL A 2 -7.38 -49.97 -19.06
C VAL A 2 -6.99 -49.38 -20.42
N PRO A 3 -7.86 -49.41 -21.44
CA PRO A 3 -7.56 -48.94 -22.77
C PRO A 3 -7.14 -47.45 -22.77
N ASP A 4 -6.10 -47.07 -23.50
CA ASP A 4 -5.56 -45.70 -23.58
C ASP A 4 -6.61 -44.64 -23.93
N ARG A 5 -7.63 -44.98 -24.69
CA ARG A 5 -8.78 -44.12 -25.01
C ARG A 5 -9.57 -43.65 -23.77
N VAL A 6 -9.72 -44.52 -22.75
CA VAL A 6 -10.46 -44.18 -21.51
C VAL A 6 -9.64 -43.21 -20.64
N ARG A 7 -8.29 -43.33 -20.68
CA ARG A 7 -7.37 -42.41 -20.00
C ARG A 7 -7.41 -41.02 -20.63
N ALA A 8 -7.32 -40.94 -21.95
CA ALA A 8 -7.37 -39.66 -22.70
C ALA A 8 -8.70 -38.92 -22.49
N VAL A 9 -9.84 -39.64 -22.46
CA VAL A 9 -11.16 -39.04 -22.19
C VAL A 9 -11.23 -38.50 -20.75
N LYS A 10 -10.76 -39.26 -19.74
CA LYS A 10 -10.73 -38.80 -18.33
C LYS A 10 -9.81 -37.60 -18.13
N GLU A 11 -8.67 -37.53 -18.82
CA GLU A 11 -7.77 -36.39 -18.77
C GLU A 11 -8.37 -35.17 -19.46
N GLY A 12 -9.04 -35.32 -20.59
CA GLY A 12 -9.77 -34.24 -21.25
C GLY A 12 -10.89 -33.65 -20.37
N TRP A 13 -11.66 -34.51 -19.70
CA TRP A 13 -12.70 -34.08 -18.75
C TRP A 13 -12.14 -33.36 -17.54
N ARG A 14 -11.01 -33.83 -16.99
CA ARG A 14 -10.31 -33.15 -15.89
C ARG A 14 -9.77 -31.78 -16.31
N ARG A 15 -9.19 -31.64 -17.49
CA ARG A 15 -8.71 -30.35 -18.02
C ARG A 15 -9.88 -29.39 -18.26
N ALA A 16 -10.94 -29.82 -18.90
CA ALA A 16 -12.13 -29.00 -19.17
C ALA A 16 -12.85 -28.56 -17.88
N SER A 17 -12.95 -29.46 -16.88
CA SER A 17 -13.52 -29.11 -15.57
C SER A 17 -12.63 -28.12 -14.82
N ASN A 18 -11.30 -28.27 -14.91
CA ASN A 18 -10.35 -27.37 -14.27
C ASN A 18 -10.38 -25.97 -14.89
N GLU A 19 -10.48 -25.88 -16.22
CA GLU A 19 -10.62 -24.61 -16.93
C GLU A 19 -11.93 -23.89 -16.64
N ARG A 20 -13.04 -24.64 -16.55
CA ARG A 20 -14.34 -24.09 -16.13
C ARG A 20 -14.27 -23.56 -14.69
N TRP A 21 -13.67 -24.31 -13.79
CA TRP A 21 -13.51 -23.94 -12.39
C TRP A 21 -12.62 -22.70 -12.25
N LEU A 22 -11.54 -22.61 -13.01
CA LEU A 22 -10.66 -21.43 -13.04
C LEU A 22 -11.39 -20.19 -13.57
N ARG A 23 -12.27 -20.32 -14.59
CA ARG A 23 -13.08 -19.21 -15.10
C ARG A 23 -14.11 -18.74 -14.07
N VAL A 24 -14.83 -19.66 -13.41
CA VAL A 24 -15.80 -19.34 -12.36
C VAL A 24 -15.10 -18.66 -11.18
N ARG A 25 -13.95 -19.21 -10.75
CA ARG A 25 -13.15 -18.63 -9.70
C ARG A 25 -12.69 -17.22 -10.08
N ARG A 26 -12.20 -17.01 -11.29
CA ARG A 26 -11.78 -15.69 -11.78
C ARG A 26 -12.93 -14.70 -11.79
N TRP A 27 -14.08 -15.11 -12.31
CA TRP A 27 -15.29 -14.28 -12.32
C TRP A 27 -15.76 -13.91 -10.90
N LEU A 28 -15.77 -14.86 -9.96
CA LEU A 28 -16.11 -14.59 -8.55
C LEU A 28 -15.16 -13.56 -7.93
N VAL A 29 -13.87 -13.68 -8.22
CA VAL A 29 -12.84 -12.73 -7.76
C VAL A 29 -13.07 -11.35 -8.32
N GLU A 30 -13.28 -11.25 -9.63
CA GLU A 30 -13.55 -9.97 -10.29
C GLU A 30 -14.79 -9.31 -9.70
N ARG A 31 -15.88 -10.07 -9.50
CA ARG A 31 -17.12 -9.54 -8.87
C ARG A 31 -16.91 -9.10 -7.42
N MET A 32 -16.10 -9.83 -6.68
CA MET A 32 -15.76 -9.48 -5.31
C MET A 32 -14.90 -8.20 -5.27
N LEU A 33 -13.91 -8.10 -6.15
CA LEU A 33 -13.10 -6.88 -6.28
C LEU A 33 -13.97 -5.68 -6.66
N ASP A 34 -14.86 -5.83 -7.64
CA ASP A 34 -15.80 -4.77 -8.03
C ASP A 34 -16.66 -4.32 -6.84
N TYR A 35 -17.17 -5.28 -6.04
CA TYR A 35 -17.94 -4.96 -4.84
C TYR A 35 -17.11 -4.19 -3.81
N LEU A 36 -15.87 -4.61 -3.56
CA LEU A 36 -14.97 -4.00 -2.58
C LEU A 36 -14.48 -2.61 -3.02
N MET A 37 -14.27 -2.43 -4.31
CA MET A 37 -13.88 -1.14 -4.89
C MET A 37 -15.07 -0.19 -5.06
N GLY A 38 -16.29 -0.65 -4.80
CA GLY A 38 -17.49 0.18 -4.81
C GLY A 38 -17.49 1.22 -3.69
N PRO A 39 -18.25 2.32 -3.87
CA PRO A 39 -18.28 3.44 -2.92
C PRO A 39 -18.86 3.01 -1.56
N LEU A 40 -18.36 3.65 -0.51
CA LEU A 40 -18.89 3.54 0.84
C LEU A 40 -20.10 4.48 0.97
N PRO A 41 -21.29 3.99 1.38
CA PRO A 41 -22.50 4.81 1.44
C PRO A 41 -22.42 6.03 2.39
N LEU A 42 -21.55 5.97 3.38
CA LEU A 42 -21.40 6.99 4.43
C LEU A 42 -19.93 7.47 4.51
N TYR A 43 -19.45 8.06 3.41
CA TYR A 43 -18.16 8.75 3.46
C TYR A 43 -18.38 10.23 3.86
N GLU A 44 -17.82 10.62 5.00
CA GLU A 44 -17.86 12.00 5.48
C GLU A 44 -16.58 12.74 5.15
N ARG A 45 -16.68 13.78 4.36
CA ARG A 45 -15.61 14.72 4.10
C ARG A 45 -15.51 15.70 5.27
N ARG A 46 -14.53 15.47 6.16
CA ARG A 46 -14.35 16.29 7.37
C ARG A 46 -13.69 17.63 7.10
N VAL A 47 -12.85 17.70 6.08
CA VAL A 47 -12.07 18.89 5.74
C VAL A 47 -12.14 19.14 4.24
N ARG A 48 -12.32 20.41 3.86
CA ARG A 48 -12.14 20.83 2.47
C ARG A 48 -10.67 21.21 2.28
N ASN A 49 -9.98 20.50 1.40
CA ASN A 49 -8.63 20.86 1.04
C ASN A 49 -8.67 21.93 -0.05
N ASP A 50 -7.84 22.94 0.09
CA ASP A 50 -7.53 23.86 -1.00
C ASP A 50 -6.42 23.25 -1.85
N LEU A 51 -6.67 23.08 -3.15
CA LEU A 51 -5.69 22.45 -4.06
C LEU A 51 -4.43 23.31 -4.16
N GLY A 52 -4.55 24.64 -4.25
CA GLY A 52 -3.40 25.53 -4.34
C GLY A 52 -2.51 25.45 -3.10
N ALA A 53 -3.12 25.49 -1.91
CA ALA A 53 -2.40 25.33 -0.64
C ALA A 53 -1.74 23.93 -0.53
N LEU A 54 -2.42 22.87 -0.97
CA LEU A 54 -1.87 21.53 -1.00
C LEU A 54 -0.64 21.47 -1.90
N LEU A 55 -0.76 21.92 -3.17
CA LEU A 55 0.33 21.90 -4.15
C LEU A 55 1.52 22.77 -3.71
N ALA A 56 1.28 23.92 -3.06
CA ALA A 56 2.34 24.78 -2.53
C ALA A 56 3.05 24.18 -1.30
N SER A 57 2.40 23.28 -0.57
CA SER A 57 2.92 22.74 0.69
C SER A 57 3.69 21.44 0.51
N VAL A 58 3.38 20.62 -0.50
CA VAL A 58 3.98 19.31 -0.69
C VAL A 58 5.41 19.39 -1.25
N ARG A 59 6.23 18.42 -0.85
CA ARG A 59 7.62 18.26 -1.31
C ARG A 59 7.89 16.82 -1.72
N LYS A 60 8.82 16.60 -2.64
CA LYS A 60 9.24 15.25 -3.05
C LYS A 60 9.62 14.40 -1.84
N ALA A 61 9.20 13.16 -1.84
CA ALA A 61 9.25 12.18 -0.75
C ALA A 61 8.23 12.40 0.39
N ASP A 62 7.33 13.38 0.34
CA ASP A 62 6.20 13.41 1.25
C ASP A 62 5.30 12.20 1.00
N VAL A 63 4.81 11.60 2.08
CA VAL A 63 3.83 10.51 2.04
C VAL A 63 2.44 11.09 2.26
N ILE A 64 1.58 10.89 1.28
CA ILE A 64 0.20 11.35 1.31
C ILE A 64 -0.66 10.19 1.84
N LEU A 65 -1.21 10.35 3.03
CA LEU A 65 -2.17 9.41 3.60
C LEU A 65 -3.57 9.83 3.21
N VAL A 66 -4.39 8.87 2.81
CA VAL A 66 -5.74 9.11 2.32
C VAL A 66 -6.73 8.23 3.08
N GLU A 67 -7.83 8.82 3.51
CA GLU A 67 -9.01 8.11 3.92
C GLU A 67 -9.85 7.83 2.67
N GLY A 68 -9.74 6.62 2.13
CA GLY A 68 -10.48 6.25 0.93
C GLY A 68 -11.99 6.06 1.20
N ASP A 69 -12.78 6.31 0.18
CA ASP A 69 -14.23 6.24 0.18
C ASP A 69 -14.81 4.89 -0.29
N GLN A 70 -13.94 3.90 -0.51
CA GLN A 70 -14.34 2.56 -0.97
C GLN A 70 -14.63 1.63 0.22
N ARG A 71 -15.41 0.56 -0.02
CA ARG A 71 -15.71 -0.45 1.02
C ARG A 71 -14.44 -1.12 1.55
N VAL A 72 -13.47 -1.42 0.67
CA VAL A 72 -12.16 -1.96 1.08
C VAL A 72 -11.44 -1.01 2.03
N SER A 73 -11.58 0.30 1.86
CA SER A 73 -10.99 1.31 2.72
C SER A 73 -11.53 1.24 4.15
N ALA A 74 -12.84 1.02 4.31
CA ALA A 74 -13.46 0.84 5.62
C ALA A 74 -12.87 -0.37 6.37
N ILE A 75 -12.59 -1.45 5.65
CA ILE A 75 -12.01 -2.66 6.22
C ILE A 75 -10.56 -2.42 6.65
N ILE A 76 -9.76 -1.80 5.79
CA ILE A 76 -8.38 -1.45 6.12
C ILE A 76 -8.35 -0.57 7.37
N ARG A 77 -9.21 0.45 7.44
CA ARG A 77 -9.32 1.34 8.61
C ARG A 77 -9.67 0.57 9.88
N TYR A 78 -10.63 -0.36 9.81
CA TYR A 78 -11.01 -1.20 10.93
C TYR A 78 -9.86 -2.10 11.39
N LEU A 79 -9.18 -2.77 10.46
CA LEU A 79 -8.06 -3.69 10.77
C LEU A 79 -6.83 -2.95 11.31
N THR A 80 -6.53 -1.77 10.79
CA THR A 80 -5.38 -0.96 11.22
C THR A 80 -5.70 -0.05 12.40
N GLN A 81 -6.98 0.03 12.82
CA GLN A 81 -7.46 0.95 13.85
C GLN A 81 -7.00 2.39 13.55
N SER A 82 -7.20 2.84 12.32
CA SER A 82 -6.75 4.13 11.80
C SER A 82 -7.79 4.74 10.87
N SER A 83 -7.74 6.05 10.69
CA SER A 83 -8.50 6.74 9.64
C SER A 83 -7.91 6.54 8.24
N TRP A 84 -6.66 6.09 8.14
CA TRP A 84 -5.94 6.02 6.89
C TRP A 84 -6.03 4.62 6.27
N SER A 85 -6.48 4.56 5.03
CA SER A 85 -6.62 3.29 4.30
C SER A 85 -5.68 3.19 3.11
N HIS A 86 -5.06 4.30 2.69
CA HIS A 86 -4.19 4.34 1.54
C HIS A 86 -3.01 5.28 1.79
N ALA A 87 -1.90 5.03 1.09
CA ALA A 87 -0.71 5.85 1.09
C ALA A 87 -0.17 6.00 -0.33
N ALA A 88 0.25 7.21 -0.68
CA ALA A 88 0.89 7.54 -1.94
C ALA A 88 2.15 8.36 -1.69
N LEU A 89 3.17 8.19 -2.53
CA LEU A 89 4.43 8.93 -2.43
C LEU A 89 4.42 10.10 -3.41
N TYR A 90 4.60 11.33 -2.92
CA TYR A 90 4.66 12.49 -3.80
C TYR A 90 6.02 12.57 -4.51
N ILE A 91 5.98 12.54 -5.83
CA ILE A 91 7.16 12.65 -6.70
C ILE A 91 7.22 13.99 -7.45
N GLY A 92 6.13 14.78 -7.43
CA GLY A 92 6.06 16.10 -8.10
C GLY A 92 6.26 15.98 -9.60
N ASP A 93 7.15 16.80 -10.13
CA ASP A 93 7.51 16.91 -11.55
C ASP A 93 8.60 15.91 -12.01
N GLU A 94 8.85 14.84 -11.24
CA GLU A 94 10.03 13.99 -11.45
C GLU A 94 10.06 13.34 -12.84
N LEU A 95 8.90 12.93 -13.38
CA LEU A 95 8.83 12.37 -14.73
C LEU A 95 9.19 13.43 -15.79
N LEU A 96 8.74 14.67 -15.62
CA LEU A 96 9.07 15.77 -16.53
C LEU A 96 10.57 16.11 -16.49
N ARG A 97 11.14 16.14 -15.30
CA ARG A 97 12.58 16.46 -15.10
C ARG A 97 13.52 15.43 -15.73
N ARG A 98 13.09 14.18 -15.84
CA ARG A 98 13.86 13.11 -16.48
C ARG A 98 13.87 13.23 -17.99
N GLY A 99 12.87 13.86 -18.58
CA GLY A 99 12.74 14.03 -20.03
C GLY A 99 12.40 12.73 -20.76
N GLY A 100 12.54 12.77 -22.08
CA GLY A 100 12.34 11.62 -22.97
C GLY A 100 10.91 11.04 -22.89
N ALA A 101 10.78 9.76 -23.22
CA ALA A 101 9.50 9.06 -23.34
C ALA A 101 8.63 9.13 -22.04
N GLN A 102 9.27 9.21 -20.86
CA GLN A 102 8.55 9.32 -19.60
C GLN A 102 7.87 10.69 -19.43
N ALA A 103 8.55 11.76 -19.83
CA ALA A 103 7.99 13.11 -19.79
C ALA A 103 6.86 13.27 -20.82
N GLU A 104 7.07 12.77 -22.03
CA GLU A 104 6.06 12.79 -23.11
C GLU A 104 4.80 12.03 -22.68
N TRP A 105 4.99 10.83 -22.14
CA TRP A 105 3.90 10.03 -21.61
C TRP A 105 3.15 10.76 -20.49
N ALA A 106 3.85 11.39 -19.54
CA ALA A 106 3.24 12.10 -18.44
C ALA A 106 2.42 13.31 -18.92
N LEU A 107 2.96 14.10 -19.86
CA LEU A 107 2.26 15.23 -20.44
C LEU A 107 1.03 14.79 -21.23
N GLN A 108 1.14 13.72 -22.00
CA GLN A 108 0.02 13.20 -22.79
C GLN A 108 -1.13 12.70 -21.90
N HIS A 109 -0.81 12.08 -20.74
CA HIS A 109 -1.83 11.46 -19.88
C HIS A 109 -2.38 12.41 -18.81
N PHE A 110 -1.57 13.35 -18.34
CA PHE A 110 -1.92 14.21 -17.20
C PHE A 110 -1.92 15.70 -17.52
N GLY A 111 -1.41 16.12 -18.68
CA GLY A 111 -1.33 17.55 -19.03
C GLY A 111 -0.56 18.35 -17.97
N GLU A 112 -1.13 19.44 -17.50
CA GLU A 112 -0.53 20.30 -16.47
C GLU A 112 -0.37 19.61 -15.10
N ASP A 113 -1.23 18.64 -14.80
CA ASP A 113 -1.15 17.86 -13.56
C ASP A 113 0.12 17.00 -13.49
N ALA A 114 0.83 16.79 -14.62
CA ALA A 114 2.11 16.09 -14.66
C ALA A 114 3.20 16.74 -13.78
N ARG A 115 3.00 17.98 -13.34
CA ARG A 115 3.87 18.69 -12.41
C ARG A 115 3.72 18.24 -10.96
N HIS A 116 2.61 17.57 -10.63
CA HIS A 116 2.22 17.23 -9.27
C HIS A 116 1.74 15.79 -9.16
N LEU A 117 2.63 14.84 -9.44
CA LEU A 117 2.32 13.42 -9.44
C LEU A 117 2.66 12.77 -8.10
N VAL A 118 1.91 11.71 -7.80
CA VAL A 118 2.21 10.74 -6.77
C VAL A 118 2.47 9.37 -7.41
N VAL A 119 3.29 8.54 -6.77
CA VAL A 119 3.40 7.09 -7.09
C VAL A 119 2.66 6.32 -6.00
N GLU A 120 1.83 5.41 -6.43
CA GLU A 120 0.99 4.61 -5.56
C GLU A 120 0.82 3.19 -6.07
N ALA A 121 0.63 2.27 -5.15
CA ALA A 121 0.31 0.90 -5.48
C ALA A 121 -1.20 0.68 -5.37
N LEU A 122 -1.81 0.37 -6.51
CA LEU A 122 -3.22 0.01 -6.66
C LEU A 122 -3.37 -1.49 -6.91
N PRO A 123 -4.57 -2.08 -6.84
CA PRO A 123 -4.76 -3.51 -7.10
C PRO A 123 -4.23 -3.99 -8.45
N ARG A 124 -4.19 -3.12 -9.46
CA ARG A 124 -3.68 -3.44 -10.80
C ARG A 124 -2.19 -3.21 -10.99
N GLY A 125 -1.50 -2.68 -10.01
CA GLY A 125 -0.06 -2.41 -10.04
C GLY A 125 0.32 -1.02 -9.53
N VAL A 126 1.59 -0.68 -9.72
CA VAL A 126 2.15 0.63 -9.35
C VAL A 126 1.91 1.62 -10.48
N VAL A 127 1.31 2.75 -10.14
CA VAL A 127 0.96 3.78 -11.12
C VAL A 127 1.41 5.17 -10.65
N ALA A 128 1.62 6.07 -11.61
CA ALA A 128 1.65 7.50 -11.35
C ALA A 128 0.21 8.03 -11.46
N SER A 129 -0.15 8.99 -10.60
CA SER A 129 -1.45 9.64 -10.60
C SER A 129 -1.30 11.11 -10.21
N PRO A 130 -2.18 12.02 -10.69
CA PRO A 130 -2.18 13.40 -10.22
C PRO A 130 -2.53 13.49 -8.74
N LEU A 131 -1.84 14.34 -7.99
CA LEU A 131 -2.18 14.60 -6.58
C LEU A 131 -3.58 15.23 -6.46
N ALA A 132 -3.99 16.00 -7.46
CA ALA A 132 -5.30 16.67 -7.52
C ALA A 132 -6.49 15.72 -7.33
N LYS A 133 -6.36 14.44 -7.72
CA LYS A 133 -7.41 13.43 -7.52
C LYS A 133 -7.80 13.23 -6.05
N TYR A 134 -6.92 13.62 -5.14
CA TYR A 134 -7.14 13.43 -3.70
C TYR A 134 -7.66 14.68 -2.97
N VAL A 135 -7.85 15.80 -3.68
CA VAL A 135 -8.31 17.06 -3.07
C VAL A 135 -9.64 16.91 -2.34
N ASP A 136 -10.50 16.01 -2.82
CA ASP A 136 -11.82 15.77 -2.25
C ASP A 136 -11.86 14.72 -1.14
N PHE A 137 -10.69 14.17 -0.78
CA PHE A 137 -10.58 13.18 0.29
C PHE A 137 -10.06 13.80 1.58
N ASN A 138 -10.36 13.16 2.71
CA ASN A 138 -9.64 13.43 3.93
C ASN A 138 -8.20 12.93 3.73
N LEU A 139 -7.23 13.84 3.83
CA LEU A 139 -5.83 13.52 3.60
C LEU A 139 -4.92 14.08 4.69
N ARG A 140 -3.73 13.51 4.79
CA ARG A 140 -2.65 13.97 5.65
C ARG A 140 -1.32 13.84 4.91
N VAL A 141 -0.51 14.87 5.01
CA VAL A 141 0.84 14.89 4.44
C VAL A 141 1.84 14.61 5.55
N CYS A 142 2.59 13.52 5.42
CA CYS A 142 3.64 13.12 6.33
C CYS A 142 4.99 13.35 5.65
N ARG A 143 5.79 14.26 6.18
CA ARG A 143 7.09 14.65 5.63
C ARG A 143 8.22 13.98 6.37
N PRO A 144 9.14 13.27 5.69
CA PRO A 144 10.29 12.67 6.33
C PRO A 144 11.21 13.76 6.89
N HIS A 145 11.44 13.72 8.22
CA HIS A 145 12.25 14.72 8.91
C HIS A 145 13.74 14.57 8.56
N LYS A 146 14.36 15.65 8.09
CA LYS A 146 15.80 15.69 7.76
C LYS A 146 16.27 14.59 6.77
N LEU A 147 15.42 14.20 5.84
CA LEU A 147 15.83 13.28 4.77
C LEU A 147 16.97 13.91 3.95
N ARG A 148 18.09 13.19 3.81
CA ARG A 148 19.25 13.69 3.03
C ARG A 148 18.88 13.79 1.55
N ALA A 149 19.47 14.78 0.86
CA ALA A 149 19.20 15.01 -0.56
C ALA A 149 19.56 13.80 -1.44
N GLU A 150 20.62 13.05 -1.10
CA GLU A 150 21.01 11.82 -1.79
C GLU A 150 19.98 10.71 -1.61
N HIS A 151 19.43 10.57 -0.39
CA HIS A 151 18.36 9.58 -0.10
C HIS A 151 17.07 9.96 -0.81
N ASN A 152 16.71 11.25 -0.84
CA ASN A 152 15.55 11.72 -1.60
C ASN A 152 15.68 11.35 -3.08
N ARG A 153 16.84 11.66 -3.71
CA ARG A 153 17.10 11.28 -5.11
C ARG A 153 16.93 9.78 -5.33
N ARG A 154 17.53 8.96 -4.48
CA ARG A 154 17.41 7.49 -4.58
C ARG A 154 15.96 7.01 -4.44
N ILE A 155 15.19 7.58 -3.50
CA ILE A 155 13.76 7.26 -3.35
C ILE A 155 13.00 7.63 -4.63
N MET A 156 13.27 8.80 -5.23
CA MET A 156 12.65 9.21 -6.49
C MET A 156 13.02 8.28 -7.64
N ASP A 157 14.29 7.88 -7.74
CA ASP A 157 14.75 6.96 -8.78
C ASP A 157 14.04 5.61 -8.70
N GLU A 158 14.00 5.04 -7.51
CA GLU A 158 13.35 3.74 -7.28
C GLU A 158 11.81 3.83 -7.41
N ALA A 159 11.19 4.93 -6.99
CA ALA A 159 9.76 5.16 -7.14
C ALA A 159 9.34 5.21 -8.61
N VAL A 160 10.09 5.95 -9.43
CA VAL A 160 9.83 6.03 -10.87
C VAL A 160 10.09 4.69 -11.56
N ALA A 161 11.15 3.97 -11.18
CA ALA A 161 11.44 2.64 -11.72
C ALA A 161 10.37 1.60 -11.36
N ALA A 162 9.65 1.81 -10.28
CA ALA A 162 8.55 0.92 -9.86
C ALA A 162 7.26 1.13 -10.66
N ILE A 163 7.08 2.24 -11.36
CA ILE A 163 5.88 2.50 -12.17
C ILE A 163 5.74 1.41 -13.23
N GLY A 164 4.55 0.83 -13.32
CA GLY A 164 4.25 -0.29 -14.22
C GLY A 164 4.49 -1.68 -13.62
N TRP A 165 5.03 -1.78 -12.42
CA TRP A 165 5.13 -3.07 -11.74
C TRP A 165 3.72 -3.61 -11.45
N ARG A 166 3.55 -4.92 -11.71
CA ARG A 166 2.28 -5.60 -11.44
C ARG A 166 2.38 -6.40 -10.15
N TYR A 167 1.36 -6.29 -9.33
CA TYR A 167 1.23 -7.13 -8.14
C TYR A 167 0.51 -8.44 -8.48
N ASP A 168 0.93 -9.52 -7.81
CA ASP A 168 0.12 -10.74 -7.78
C ASP A 168 -1.08 -10.48 -6.85
N LEU A 169 -2.27 -10.46 -7.44
CA LEU A 169 -3.54 -10.23 -6.72
C LEU A 169 -3.84 -11.30 -5.65
N ARG A 170 -2.99 -12.32 -5.49
CA ARG A 170 -3.18 -13.36 -4.45
C ARG A 170 -3.27 -12.77 -3.05
N ASN A 171 -2.55 -11.68 -2.78
CA ASN A 171 -2.56 -11.00 -1.48
C ASN A 171 -3.89 -10.24 -1.23
N VAL A 172 -4.57 -9.80 -2.29
CA VAL A 172 -5.91 -9.20 -2.18
C VAL A 172 -6.94 -10.25 -1.76
N PHE A 173 -6.72 -11.53 -2.10
CA PHE A 173 -7.57 -12.62 -1.63
C PHE A 173 -7.48 -12.88 -0.14
N ASP A 174 -6.30 -12.72 0.44
CA ASP A 174 -6.15 -12.87 1.88
C ASP A 174 -6.93 -11.77 2.62
N LEU A 175 -6.95 -10.53 2.11
CA LEU A 175 -7.79 -9.47 2.65
C LEU A 175 -9.29 -9.76 2.47
N ALA A 176 -9.70 -10.23 1.28
CA ALA A 176 -11.09 -10.57 1.00
C ALA A 176 -11.62 -11.71 1.88
N ARG A 177 -10.74 -12.60 2.33
CA ARG A 177 -11.08 -13.71 3.23
C ARG A 177 -11.55 -13.22 4.61
N TYR A 178 -11.06 -12.07 5.10
CA TYR A 178 -11.55 -11.47 6.33
C TYR A 178 -12.95 -10.85 6.20
N LEU A 179 -13.42 -10.66 4.95
CA LEU A 179 -14.74 -10.12 4.66
C LEU A 179 -15.85 -11.17 4.62
N ILE A 180 -15.48 -12.45 4.49
CA ILE A 180 -16.46 -13.53 4.52
C ILE A 180 -16.89 -13.69 5.99
N PRO A 181 -18.14 -13.37 6.34
CA PRO A 181 -18.63 -13.55 7.71
C PRO A 181 -18.35 -15.01 8.12
N VAL A 182 -17.68 -15.20 9.26
CA VAL A 182 -17.32 -16.55 9.79
C VAL A 182 -18.55 -17.44 9.88
N ARG A 183 -19.76 -16.86 9.99
CA ARG A 183 -21.04 -17.57 9.99
C ARG A 183 -21.35 -18.28 8.66
N LEU A 184 -20.82 -17.80 7.53
CA LEU A 184 -21.02 -18.40 6.19
C LEU A 184 -19.97 -19.46 5.87
N VAL A 185 -18.90 -19.59 6.69
CA VAL A 185 -17.87 -20.62 6.51
C VAL A 185 -18.33 -21.91 7.20
N PRO A 186 -18.43 -23.03 6.47
CA PRO A 186 -18.79 -24.32 7.06
C PRO A 186 -17.87 -24.66 8.26
N PRO A 187 -18.40 -25.25 9.36
CA PRO A 187 -17.62 -25.52 10.59
C PRO A 187 -16.31 -26.28 10.36
N ARG A 188 -16.32 -27.23 9.40
CA ARG A 188 -15.14 -28.02 8.99
C ARG A 188 -14.00 -27.20 8.39
N TRP A 189 -14.26 -25.97 7.91
CA TRP A 189 -13.28 -25.10 7.28
C TRP A 189 -12.84 -23.95 8.19
N ARG A 190 -13.57 -23.74 9.30
CA ARG A 190 -13.27 -22.65 10.26
C ARG A 190 -11.89 -22.81 10.90
N ALA A 191 -11.52 -24.03 11.30
CA ALA A 191 -10.22 -24.30 11.89
C ALA A 191 -9.06 -24.04 10.90
N GLY A 192 -9.20 -24.48 9.63
CA GLY A 192 -8.24 -24.16 8.56
C GLY A 192 -8.23 -22.69 8.20
N ALA A 193 -9.38 -22.00 8.24
CA ALA A 193 -9.49 -20.58 7.97
C ALA A 193 -8.77 -19.72 9.03
N LEU A 194 -8.69 -20.17 10.27
CA LEU A 194 -8.01 -19.48 11.37
C LEU A 194 -6.49 -19.76 11.42
N HIS A 195 -6.03 -20.86 10.82
CA HIS A 195 -4.61 -21.30 10.89
C HIS A 195 -3.81 -21.03 9.60
N PHE A 196 -4.44 -20.65 8.49
CA PHE A 196 -3.78 -20.29 7.24
C PHE A 196 -3.64 -18.77 7.13
N GLY A 197 -2.78 -18.22 7.89
CA GLY A 197 -2.32 -16.83 7.81
C GLY A 197 -1.21 -16.67 8.81
N SER A 198 -0.06 -16.17 8.40
CA SER A 198 0.85 -15.51 9.32
C SER A 198 -0.02 -14.52 10.09
N GLY A 199 -0.18 -14.65 11.40
CA GLY A 199 -1.14 -13.90 12.23
C GLY A 199 -1.14 -12.36 12.13
N GLN A 200 -0.94 -11.83 10.92
CA GLN A 200 -1.01 -10.43 10.56
C GLN A 200 -1.74 -10.27 9.21
N PRO A 201 -2.96 -9.73 9.23
CA PRO A 201 -3.86 -9.68 8.08
C PRO A 201 -3.58 -8.59 7.03
N THR A 202 -2.44 -7.94 7.04
CA THR A 202 -2.28 -6.68 6.31
C THR A 202 -0.94 -6.57 5.58
N GLU A 203 -0.80 -7.31 4.49
CA GLU A 203 0.04 -6.77 3.42
C GLU A 203 -0.77 -5.68 2.70
N VAL A 204 -0.78 -4.48 3.28
CA VAL A 204 -1.36 -3.29 2.64
C VAL A 204 -0.38 -2.87 1.55
N ILE A 205 -0.71 -3.23 0.33
CA ILE A 205 0.16 -3.11 -0.86
C ILE A 205 0.71 -1.69 -1.04
N CYS A 206 -0.11 -0.66 -0.79
CA CYS A 206 0.26 0.74 -1.01
C CYS A 206 1.36 1.24 -0.06
N SER A 207 1.25 0.98 1.24
CA SER A 207 2.25 1.39 2.23
C SER A 207 3.52 0.55 2.18
N SER A 208 3.42 -0.72 1.78
CA SER A 208 4.58 -1.62 1.66
C SER A 208 5.56 -1.16 0.58
N LEU A 209 5.07 -0.65 -0.57
CA LEU A 209 5.91 -0.05 -1.59
C LEU A 209 6.72 1.12 -1.01
N ILE A 210 6.03 2.08 -0.40
CA ILE A 210 6.65 3.27 0.17
C ILE A 210 7.64 2.88 1.28
N ALA A 211 7.23 1.98 2.16
CA ALA A 211 8.09 1.48 3.23
C ALA A 211 9.36 0.81 2.68
N HIS A 212 9.24 0.07 1.58
CA HIS A 212 10.40 -0.52 0.92
C HIS A 212 11.39 0.55 0.45
N LEU A 213 10.89 1.61 -0.23
CA LEU A 213 11.73 2.72 -0.71
C LEU A 213 12.49 3.41 0.44
N PHE A 214 11.83 3.70 1.56
CA PHE A 214 12.48 4.28 2.73
C PHE A 214 13.47 3.31 3.41
N THR A 215 13.16 2.03 3.45
CA THR A 215 14.04 1.01 4.02
C THR A 215 15.34 0.87 3.23
N ARG A 216 15.30 1.00 1.90
CA ARG A 216 16.49 0.93 1.05
C ARG A 216 17.51 2.05 1.31
N VAL A 217 17.05 3.19 1.75
CA VAL A 217 17.92 4.30 2.22
C VAL A 217 18.13 4.29 3.73
N ARG A 218 17.68 3.22 4.41
CA ARG A 218 17.75 3.06 5.87
C ARG A 218 17.08 4.18 6.65
N PHE A 219 16.06 4.80 6.06
CA PHE A 219 15.26 5.81 6.76
C PHE A 219 14.19 5.10 7.62
N PRO A 220 14.16 5.33 8.94
CA PRO A 220 13.23 4.63 9.82
C PRO A 220 11.81 5.15 9.67
N ILE A 221 10.81 4.25 9.66
CA ILE A 221 9.40 4.63 9.71
C ILE A 221 8.89 4.45 11.14
N LEU A 222 8.81 3.20 11.61
CA LEU A 222 8.44 2.89 12.96
C LEU A 222 9.28 1.68 13.42
N PRO A 223 10.50 1.92 13.93
CA PRO A 223 11.40 0.84 14.33
C PRO A 223 10.86 0.10 15.56
N LEU A 224 11.18 -1.18 15.65
CA LEU A 224 10.95 -1.98 16.85
C LEU A 224 12.14 -1.79 17.81
N LEU A 225 11.84 -1.66 19.11
CA LEU A 225 12.85 -1.78 20.16
C LEU A 225 13.22 -3.26 20.29
N GLU A 226 14.51 -3.58 20.17
CA GLU A 226 15.03 -4.90 20.57
C GLU A 226 15.61 -4.81 21.96
N GLU A 227 15.02 -5.53 22.89
CA GLU A 227 15.64 -5.78 24.20
C GLU A 227 16.80 -6.74 23.98
N GLY A 228 18.03 -6.23 23.97
CA GLY A 228 19.34 -6.86 24.13
C GLY A 228 19.59 -8.35 23.82
N ARG A 229 18.79 -9.00 22.99
CA ARG A 229 18.94 -10.42 22.64
C ARG A 229 19.57 -10.56 21.26
N ALA A 230 20.65 -11.35 21.20
CA ALA A 230 21.31 -11.69 19.94
C ALA A 230 20.27 -12.15 18.88
N PRO A 231 20.41 -11.72 17.59
CA PRO A 231 19.45 -12.07 16.57
C PRO A 231 19.35 -13.59 16.43
N ALA A 232 18.11 -14.11 16.50
CA ALA A 232 17.86 -15.50 16.17
C ALA A 232 18.27 -15.77 14.73
N PRO A 233 18.88 -16.92 14.41
CA PRO A 233 19.25 -17.27 13.05
C PRO A 233 18.02 -17.21 12.16
N ALA A 234 18.19 -16.63 10.96
CA ALA A 234 17.11 -16.48 9.99
C ALA A 234 16.46 -17.85 9.70
N PRO A 235 15.14 -17.96 9.65
CA PRO A 235 14.47 -19.23 9.37
C PRO A 235 14.95 -19.78 8.04
N THR A 236 15.42 -21.02 8.05
CA THR A 236 16.04 -21.72 6.91
C THR A 236 15.09 -22.04 5.76
N SER A 237 13.81 -21.82 5.93
CA SER A 237 12.81 -21.99 4.86
C SER A 237 11.95 -20.75 4.67
N PRO A 238 11.98 -20.10 3.49
CA PRO A 238 11.12 -18.96 3.20
C PRO A 238 9.68 -19.43 3.07
N ARG A 239 8.77 -18.80 3.84
CA ARG A 239 7.33 -18.97 3.64
C ARG A 239 6.95 -18.47 2.24
N PRO A 240 5.98 -19.09 1.52
CA PRO A 240 5.68 -18.79 0.12
C PRO A 240 5.45 -17.30 -0.21
N GLY A 241 4.80 -16.54 0.69
CA GLY A 241 4.59 -15.10 0.49
C GLY A 241 5.87 -14.26 0.59
N VAL A 242 6.81 -14.65 1.47
CA VAL A 242 8.10 -13.96 1.65
C VAL A 242 9.02 -14.20 0.45
N ALA A 243 8.92 -15.38 -0.20
CA ALA A 243 9.70 -15.68 -1.41
C ALA A 243 9.30 -14.79 -2.59
N LEU A 244 8.02 -14.44 -2.71
CA LEU A 244 7.55 -13.55 -3.77
C LEU A 244 8.03 -12.10 -3.57
N VAL A 245 7.93 -11.60 -2.35
CA VAL A 245 8.44 -10.25 -1.99
C VAL A 245 9.94 -10.17 -2.22
N ARG A 246 10.71 -11.21 -1.86
CA ARG A 246 12.16 -11.28 -2.15
C ARG A 246 12.47 -11.30 -3.65
N ARG A 247 11.61 -11.92 -4.47
CA ARG A 247 11.80 -12.00 -5.92
C ARG A 247 11.52 -10.68 -6.63
N VAL A 248 10.56 -9.90 -6.13
CA VAL A 248 10.15 -8.61 -6.73
C VAL A 248 10.99 -7.45 -6.23
N PHE A 249 11.32 -7.43 -4.93
CA PHE A 249 11.99 -6.30 -4.27
C PHE A 249 13.46 -6.56 -3.91
N GLY A 250 13.99 -7.76 -4.19
CA GLY A 250 15.31 -8.18 -3.73
C GLY A 250 15.36 -8.46 -2.22
N GLN A 251 16.48 -9.01 -1.75
CA GLN A 251 16.72 -9.10 -0.31
C GLN A 251 17.08 -7.70 0.20
N PRO A 252 16.46 -7.20 1.28
CA PRO A 252 17.03 -6.08 2.00
C PRO A 252 18.42 -6.53 2.46
N ASP A 253 19.46 -5.75 2.11
CA ASP A 253 20.81 -6.02 2.58
C ASP A 253 20.74 -6.22 4.10
N ALA A 254 21.08 -7.44 4.56
CA ALA A 254 21.12 -7.78 5.97
C ALA A 254 22.37 -7.14 6.61
N ALA A 255 22.48 -5.82 6.52
CA ALA A 255 23.49 -5.07 7.21
C ALA A 255 23.16 -5.15 8.70
N HIS A 256 24.04 -5.78 9.43
CA HIS A 256 23.99 -5.92 10.89
C HIS A 256 23.90 -4.54 11.52
N TYR A 257 22.69 -4.18 11.96
CA TYR A 257 22.48 -2.98 12.74
C TYR A 257 22.81 -3.33 14.20
N THR A 258 23.93 -2.82 14.71
CA THR A 258 24.35 -2.98 16.11
C THR A 258 23.66 -1.99 17.05
N GLY A 259 22.44 -1.56 16.72
CA GLY A 259 21.66 -0.60 17.50
C GLY A 259 20.48 -1.25 18.20
N PHE A 260 19.90 -0.56 19.19
CA PHE A 260 18.72 -0.97 19.96
C PHE A 260 17.42 -1.04 19.13
N PHE A 261 17.46 -0.69 17.84
CA PHE A 261 16.29 -0.61 16.99
C PHE A 261 16.41 -1.53 15.78
N ARG A 262 15.38 -2.30 15.55
CA ARG A 262 15.21 -3.11 14.34
C ARG A 262 14.18 -2.47 13.41
N MET A 263 14.51 -2.36 12.15
CA MET A 263 13.54 -1.94 11.14
C MET A 263 12.48 -3.03 10.94
N ARG A 264 11.21 -2.65 10.95
CA ARG A 264 10.12 -3.56 10.58
C ARG A 264 10.26 -3.98 9.13
N HIS A 265 9.83 -5.21 8.82
CA HIS A 265 9.74 -5.62 7.44
C HIS A 265 8.74 -4.71 6.69
N PRO A 266 9.05 -4.21 5.47
CA PRO A 266 8.20 -3.26 4.75
C PRO A 266 6.76 -3.72 4.56
N THR A 267 6.50 -5.03 4.40
CA THR A 267 5.15 -5.60 4.27
C THR A 267 4.30 -5.47 5.53
N LEU A 268 4.91 -5.18 6.68
CA LEU A 268 4.21 -4.97 7.95
C LEU A 268 3.91 -3.50 8.25
N ILE A 269 4.33 -2.61 7.36
CA ILE A 269 4.08 -1.17 7.49
C ILE A 269 2.73 -0.83 6.87
N THR A 270 1.89 -0.20 7.67
CA THR A 270 0.55 0.28 7.29
C THR A 270 0.56 1.79 7.08
N PRO A 271 -0.47 2.39 6.45
CA PRO A 271 -0.59 3.84 6.36
C PRO A 271 -0.54 4.53 7.74
N ARG A 272 -1.09 3.89 8.77
CA ARG A 272 -1.04 4.38 10.16
C ARG A 272 0.38 4.59 10.68
N ASP A 273 1.32 3.73 10.28
CA ASP A 273 2.69 3.76 10.81
C ASP A 273 3.43 5.04 10.39
N PHE A 274 3.10 5.63 9.24
CA PHE A 274 3.63 6.95 8.82
C PHE A 274 3.05 8.07 9.67
N ASP A 275 1.78 7.97 10.06
CA ASP A 275 1.10 8.94 10.91
C ASP A 275 1.64 8.96 12.34
N LEU A 276 1.98 7.80 12.87
CA LEU A 276 2.52 7.61 14.21
C LEU A 276 4.06 7.71 14.28
N SER A 277 4.71 7.83 13.15
CA SER A 277 6.17 7.83 13.09
C SER A 277 6.77 9.11 13.70
N PRO A 278 7.71 8.99 14.65
CA PRO A 278 8.43 10.16 15.16
C PRO A 278 9.42 10.75 14.14
N TYR A 279 9.64 10.07 13.02
CA TYR A 279 10.54 10.48 11.94
C TYR A 279 9.82 11.20 10.80
N PHE A 280 8.50 11.36 10.90
CA PHE A 280 7.70 12.10 9.92
C PHE A 280 6.99 13.27 10.61
N GLU A 281 7.11 14.43 10.02
CA GLU A 281 6.38 15.64 10.42
C GLU A 281 5.03 15.70 9.71
N ILE A 282 3.97 16.03 10.45
CA ILE A 282 2.66 16.27 9.84
C ILE A 282 2.62 17.69 9.29
N VAL A 283 2.48 17.82 7.98
CA VAL A 283 2.29 19.11 7.32
C VAL A 283 0.84 19.55 7.49
N LYS A 284 0.63 20.67 8.14
CA LYS A 284 -0.70 21.27 8.34
C LYS A 284 -1.09 22.06 7.10
N LEU A 285 -2.16 21.65 6.42
CA LEU A 285 -2.64 22.27 5.18
C LEU A 285 -3.67 23.38 5.41
N ASN A 286 -4.31 23.40 6.56
CA ASN A 286 -5.36 24.33 6.89
C ASN A 286 -4.83 25.37 7.89
N GLY A 287 -5.27 26.61 7.80
CA GLY A 287 -4.87 27.83 8.52
C GLY A 287 -4.57 27.77 10.02
N LEU A 288 -4.51 26.56 10.60
CA LEU A 288 -3.94 26.28 11.93
C LEU A 288 -2.42 26.51 11.99
N GLN A 289 -1.81 26.90 10.87
CA GLN A 289 -0.39 27.30 10.81
C GLN A 289 -0.17 28.68 11.46
N ASP A 290 -1.21 29.50 11.59
CA ASP A 290 -1.10 30.78 12.26
C ASP A 290 -0.90 30.55 13.76
N ARG A 291 0.18 31.11 14.30
CA ARG A 291 0.59 31.04 15.70
C ARG A 291 -0.46 31.61 16.69
N GLN A 292 -1.59 32.05 16.17
CA GLN A 292 -2.69 32.68 16.92
C GLN A 292 -3.92 31.77 17.11
N PHE A 293 -3.81 30.46 16.83
CA PHE A 293 -4.93 29.57 17.09
C PHE A 293 -5.22 29.49 18.60
N ASP A 294 -6.35 30.05 19.00
CA ASP A 294 -6.89 29.89 20.37
C ASP A 294 -7.97 28.79 20.35
N TYR A 295 -7.72 27.66 21.03
CA TYR A 295 -8.68 26.58 21.18
C TYR A 295 -10.01 27.02 21.80
N ARG A 296 -10.03 28.15 22.54
CA ARG A 296 -11.25 28.73 23.13
C ARG A 296 -12.18 29.35 22.08
N SER A 297 -11.65 29.63 20.87
CA SER A 297 -12.46 30.14 19.76
C SER A 297 -13.25 29.04 19.04
N ILE A 298 -13.02 27.76 19.37
CA ILE A 298 -13.77 26.64 18.79
C ILE A 298 -15.18 26.63 19.33
N ARG A 299 -16.15 26.77 18.44
CA ARG A 299 -17.55 26.50 18.79
C ARG A 299 -17.79 24.99 18.74
N TRP A 300 -18.06 24.45 19.91
CA TRP A 300 -18.46 23.04 20.03
C TRP A 300 -19.94 22.92 19.68
N ALA A 301 -20.29 21.95 18.81
CA ALA A 301 -21.69 21.65 18.44
C ALA A 301 -22.41 20.90 19.55
#